data_d1593ab0c66c3f94e270c91cfd98ec8e
#
_entry.id   d1593ab0c66c3f94e270c91cfd98ec8e
#
_cell.length_a   1.000
_cell.length_b   1.000
_cell.length_c   1.000
_cell.angle_alpha   90.00
_cell.angle_beta   90.00
_cell.angle_gamma   90.00
#
_symmetry.space_group_name_H-M   'P 1'
#
loop_
_entity.id
_entity.type
_entity.pdbx_description
1 polymer ?
#
loop_
_entity_poly.entity_id
_entity_poly.type
_entity_poly.pdbx_seq_one_letter_code
_entity_poly.pdbx_strand_id
1 'polypeptide(L)'
;MLRKALLLVLIFSFNLPLFAEEMPLVTDRHWTRKYDQYFRKYSKRFFGPAFDWHWFKAQGIAESGLRANARSWTNAKGIMQLMPRTFAELKKKNPDLRKVTDPRWNIAAGIYYDSYLFKKWKEDRVILDRVRFMLGSYNAGFSTILRAQKISRNNGFSGKDWDSIKSIAPKVSRWRDKETLGYINKIEVLMGDSAKQNKDWSWWK
;
A
#
# COMPACT_ATOMS: atom_id res chain seq x y z
N MET A 1 -23.24 -49.36 51.29
CA MET A 1 -22.05 -48.52 51.27
C MET A 1 -21.88 -47.99 49.88
N LEU A 2 -22.35 -46.77 49.59
CA LEU A 2 -22.18 -46.08 48.27
C LEU A 2 -20.94 -45.19 48.33
N ARG A 3 -19.91 -45.54 47.52
CA ARG A 3 -18.73 -44.66 47.30
C ARG A 3 -19.11 -43.60 46.27
N LYS A 4 -19.17 -42.34 46.73
CA LYS A 4 -19.28 -41.15 45.86
C LYS A 4 -17.93 -40.91 45.22
N ALA A 5 -17.82 -41.09 43.91
CA ALA A 5 -16.66 -40.66 43.15
C ALA A 5 -16.78 -39.15 42.88
N LEU A 6 -15.82 -38.37 43.39
CA LEU A 6 -15.71 -36.93 43.17
C LEU A 6 -14.97 -36.73 41.85
N LEU A 7 -15.69 -36.22 40.83
CA LEU A 7 -15.11 -35.90 39.53
C LEU A 7 -14.48 -34.50 39.63
N LEU A 8 -13.15 -34.42 39.66
CA LEU A 8 -12.41 -33.18 39.67
C LEU A 8 -12.33 -32.65 38.23
N VAL A 9 -13.12 -31.65 37.87
CA VAL A 9 -13.03 -30.97 36.58
C VAL A 9 -11.89 -29.95 36.67
N LEU A 10 -10.74 -30.26 36.08
CA LEU A 10 -9.65 -29.33 35.87
C LEU A 10 -9.99 -28.38 34.73
N ILE A 11 -10.40 -27.15 35.09
CA ILE A 11 -10.57 -26.05 34.12
C ILE A 11 -9.18 -25.55 33.75
N PHE A 12 -8.65 -26.00 32.64
CA PHE A 12 -7.47 -25.37 32.03
C PHE A 12 -7.85 -24.02 31.44
N SER A 13 -7.59 -22.96 32.19
CA SER A 13 -7.66 -21.59 31.68
C SER A 13 -6.50 -21.40 30.68
N PHE A 14 -6.79 -21.55 29.39
CA PHE A 14 -5.87 -21.12 28.33
C PHE A 14 -5.82 -19.58 28.37
N ASN A 15 -4.85 -19.02 29.08
CA ASN A 15 -4.43 -17.64 28.88
C ASN A 15 -3.70 -17.58 27.53
N LEU A 16 -4.44 -17.39 26.44
CA LEU A 16 -3.84 -16.92 25.18
C LEU A 16 -3.31 -15.51 25.46
N PRO A 17 -2.00 -15.27 25.30
CA PRO A 17 -1.51 -13.90 25.35
C PRO A 17 -2.22 -13.18 24.20
N LEU A 18 -3.01 -12.16 24.54
CA LEU A 18 -3.50 -11.15 23.61
C LEU A 18 -2.25 -10.38 23.16
N PHE A 19 -1.60 -10.85 22.10
CA PHE A 19 -0.64 -10.03 21.39
C PHE A 19 -1.42 -8.86 20.79
N ALA A 20 -1.64 -7.82 21.59
CA ALA A 20 -1.88 -6.50 21.07
C ALA A 20 -0.58 -6.14 20.33
N GLU A 21 -0.60 -6.32 19.01
CA GLU A 21 0.47 -5.85 18.14
C GLU A 21 0.60 -4.35 18.41
N GLU A 22 1.60 -3.97 19.21
CA GLU A 22 1.92 -2.56 19.44
C GLU A 22 2.27 -1.97 18.08
N MET A 23 1.30 -1.27 17.52
CA MET A 23 1.50 -0.53 16.28
C MET A 23 2.65 0.44 16.48
N PRO A 24 3.65 0.49 15.60
CA PRO A 24 4.73 1.45 15.72
C PRO A 24 4.13 2.85 15.84
N LEU A 25 4.64 3.61 16.80
CA LEU A 25 4.19 4.96 17.09
C LEU A 25 4.54 5.85 15.90
N VAL A 26 3.60 6.02 14.97
CA VAL A 26 3.77 6.95 13.86
C VAL A 26 3.53 8.35 14.39
N THR A 27 4.58 9.16 14.47
CA THR A 27 4.54 10.53 15.02
C THR A 27 4.01 11.57 14.04
N ASP A 28 3.70 11.20 12.79
CA ASP A 28 3.16 12.14 11.80
C ASP A 28 1.78 12.66 12.22
N ARG A 29 1.63 13.99 12.29
CA ARG A 29 0.37 14.68 12.66
C ARG A 29 -0.84 14.31 11.80
N HIS A 30 -0.62 13.82 10.58
CA HIS A 30 -1.67 13.40 9.67
C HIS A 30 -2.12 11.95 9.89
N TRP A 31 -1.45 11.20 10.78
CA TRP A 31 -1.80 9.81 11.09
C TRP A 31 -3.03 9.75 12.00
N THR A 32 -4.18 10.19 11.51
CA THR A 32 -5.46 10.24 12.24
C THR A 32 -6.33 9.04 11.90
N ARG A 33 -7.29 8.69 12.78
CA ARG A 33 -8.22 7.55 12.56
C ARG A 33 -9.38 7.87 11.61
N LYS A 34 -9.49 9.11 11.12
CA LYS A 34 -10.67 9.63 10.40
C LYS A 34 -11.18 8.76 9.24
N TYR A 35 -10.27 8.10 8.51
CA TYR A 35 -10.62 7.31 7.31
C TYR A 35 -10.23 5.84 7.40
N ASP A 36 -9.75 5.35 8.54
CA ASP A 36 -9.23 3.99 8.72
C ASP A 36 -10.21 2.91 8.27
N GLN A 37 -11.51 3.08 8.55
CA GLN A 37 -12.55 2.16 8.10
C GLN A 37 -12.56 1.96 6.59
N TYR A 38 -12.27 3.00 5.79
CA TYR A 38 -12.25 2.90 4.33
C TYR A 38 -10.95 2.25 3.84
N PHE A 39 -9.80 2.60 4.43
CA PHE A 39 -8.53 1.96 4.12
C PHE A 39 -8.58 0.46 4.42
N ARG A 40 -9.02 0.05 5.61
CA ARG A 40 -9.19 -1.37 5.98
C ARG A 40 -10.15 -2.10 5.05
N LYS A 41 -11.33 -1.51 4.80
CA LYS A 41 -12.36 -2.11 3.95
C LYS A 41 -11.86 -2.39 2.55
N TYR A 42 -11.24 -1.40 1.91
CA TYR A 42 -10.85 -1.51 0.50
C TYR A 42 -9.52 -2.23 0.30
N SER A 43 -8.60 -2.18 1.29
CA SER A 43 -7.45 -3.08 1.32
C SER A 43 -7.91 -4.54 1.34
N LYS A 44 -8.76 -4.91 2.31
CA LYS A 44 -9.32 -6.27 2.39
C LYS A 44 -10.02 -6.69 1.09
N ARG A 45 -10.79 -5.78 0.47
CA ARG A 45 -11.52 -6.07 -0.78
C ARG A 45 -10.61 -6.35 -1.97
N PHE A 46 -9.54 -5.58 -2.15
CA PHE A 46 -8.73 -5.59 -3.39
C PHE A 46 -7.40 -6.34 -3.28
N PHE A 47 -6.87 -6.51 -2.06
CA PHE A 47 -5.62 -7.20 -1.78
C PHE A 47 -5.77 -8.43 -0.87
N GLY A 48 -6.93 -8.58 -0.22
CA GLY A 48 -7.17 -9.64 0.75
C GLY A 48 -6.90 -9.20 2.20
N PRO A 49 -7.32 -10.04 3.18
CA PRO A 49 -7.29 -9.67 4.60
C PRO A 49 -5.89 -9.58 5.20
N ALA A 50 -4.92 -10.26 4.60
CA ALA A 50 -3.56 -10.33 5.10
C ALA A 50 -2.67 -9.17 4.62
N PHE A 51 -3.10 -8.38 3.63
CA PHE A 51 -2.32 -7.23 3.18
C PHE A 51 -2.45 -6.07 4.18
N ASP A 52 -1.32 -5.53 4.62
CA ASP A 52 -1.30 -4.42 5.57
C ASP A 52 -1.87 -3.13 4.96
N TRP A 53 -3.05 -2.74 5.42
CA TRP A 53 -3.79 -1.57 4.94
C TRP A 53 -3.10 -0.23 5.25
N HIS A 54 -2.14 -0.22 6.18
CA HIS A 54 -1.40 0.99 6.54
C HIS A 54 -0.57 1.52 5.37
N TRP A 55 -0.14 0.67 4.43
CA TRP A 55 0.50 1.11 3.19
C TRP A 55 -0.34 2.14 2.44
N PHE A 56 -1.63 1.89 2.29
CA PHE A 56 -2.54 2.81 1.58
C PHE A 56 -2.85 4.06 2.39
N LYS A 57 -2.87 3.98 3.71
CA LYS A 57 -3.01 5.15 4.57
C LYS A 57 -1.76 6.02 4.50
N ALA A 58 -0.57 5.45 4.59
CA ALA A 58 0.70 6.15 4.40
C ALA A 58 0.77 6.82 3.03
N GLN A 59 0.31 6.13 1.99
CA GLN A 59 0.16 6.68 0.65
C GLN A 59 -0.79 7.87 0.63
N GLY A 60 -1.98 7.78 1.20
CA GLY A 60 -2.94 8.89 1.28
C GLY A 60 -2.40 10.11 2.06
N ILE A 61 -1.55 9.87 3.08
CA ILE A 61 -0.83 10.93 3.79
C ILE A 61 0.22 11.56 2.87
N ALA A 62 0.99 10.75 2.15
CA ALA A 62 2.00 11.25 1.21
C ALA A 62 1.37 12.09 0.09
N GLU A 63 0.21 11.67 -0.45
CA GLU A 63 -0.52 12.32 -1.52
C GLU A 63 -1.15 13.66 -1.12
N SER A 64 -1.80 13.72 0.04
CA SER A 64 -2.61 14.89 0.39
C SER A 64 -2.61 15.29 1.86
N GLY A 65 -1.92 14.53 2.76
CA GLY A 65 -2.11 14.65 4.21
C GLY A 65 -3.55 14.29 4.62
N LEU A 66 -4.17 13.32 3.95
CA LEU A 66 -5.57 12.87 4.14
C LEU A 66 -6.63 13.97 3.92
N ARG A 67 -6.33 15.01 3.15
CA ARG A 67 -7.27 16.09 2.85
C ARG A 67 -8.25 15.68 1.74
N ALA A 68 -9.52 15.53 2.10
CA ALA A 68 -10.57 15.09 1.17
C ALA A 68 -10.82 16.08 0.00
N ASN A 69 -10.62 17.36 0.25
CA ASN A 69 -10.80 18.44 -0.72
C ASN A 69 -9.50 18.87 -1.41
N ALA A 70 -8.40 18.10 -1.24
CA ALA A 70 -7.14 18.41 -1.89
C ALA A 70 -7.29 18.41 -3.41
N ARG A 71 -6.65 19.40 -4.04
CA ARG A 71 -6.57 19.51 -5.48
C ARG A 71 -5.17 20.00 -5.86
N SER A 72 -4.49 19.26 -6.72
CA SER A 72 -3.19 19.67 -7.25
C SER A 72 -3.35 20.66 -8.40
N TRP A 73 -2.27 21.34 -8.78
CA TRP A 73 -2.22 22.20 -9.96
C TRP A 73 -2.50 21.42 -11.26
N THR A 74 -2.20 20.11 -11.31
CA THR A 74 -2.53 19.21 -12.42
C THR A 74 -3.96 18.67 -12.37
N ASN A 75 -4.79 19.14 -11.41
CA ASN A 75 -6.17 18.73 -11.20
C ASN A 75 -6.35 17.32 -10.61
N ALA A 76 -5.33 16.73 -10.01
CA ALA A 76 -5.52 15.53 -9.19
C ALA A 76 -6.40 15.84 -7.96
N LYS A 77 -7.24 14.90 -7.52
CA LYS A 77 -8.31 15.19 -6.55
C LYS A 77 -8.30 14.20 -5.38
N GLY A 78 -8.60 14.76 -4.19
CA GLY A 78 -8.94 14.03 -2.99
C GLY A 78 -7.75 13.40 -2.26
N ILE A 79 -8.05 12.51 -1.34
CA ILE A 79 -7.08 11.89 -0.42
C ILE A 79 -5.95 11.18 -1.18
N MET A 80 -6.30 10.42 -2.21
CA MET A 80 -5.39 9.61 -3.02
C MET A 80 -4.93 10.32 -4.31
N GLN A 81 -5.17 11.63 -4.43
CA GLN A 81 -4.75 12.48 -5.56
C GLN A 81 -4.96 11.83 -6.95
N LEU A 82 -6.17 11.35 -7.19
CA LEU A 82 -6.52 10.71 -8.45
C LEU A 82 -6.76 11.74 -9.56
N MET A 83 -6.11 11.55 -10.69
CA MET A 83 -6.42 12.29 -11.92
C MET A 83 -7.84 11.97 -12.39
N PRO A 84 -8.63 12.96 -12.84
CA PRO A 84 -10.00 12.75 -13.31
C PRO A 84 -10.12 11.67 -14.39
N ARG A 85 -9.16 11.64 -15.33
CA ARG A 85 -9.12 10.62 -16.39
C ARG A 85 -8.90 9.22 -15.83
N THR A 86 -7.93 9.07 -14.90
CA THR A 86 -7.67 7.79 -14.23
C THR A 86 -8.92 7.32 -13.48
N PHE A 87 -9.56 8.21 -12.72
CA PHE A 87 -10.79 7.85 -12.01
C PHE A 87 -11.91 7.41 -12.97
N ALA A 88 -12.08 8.09 -14.11
CA ALA A 88 -13.08 7.71 -15.11
C ALA A 88 -12.81 6.32 -15.71
N GLU A 89 -11.55 6.00 -16.00
CA GLU A 89 -11.13 4.68 -16.49
C GLU A 89 -11.36 3.58 -15.43
N LEU A 90 -11.06 3.86 -14.16
CA LEU A 90 -11.31 2.95 -13.05
C LEU A 90 -12.81 2.71 -12.83
N LYS A 91 -13.63 3.77 -12.94
CA LYS A 91 -15.08 3.68 -12.82
C LYS A 91 -15.71 2.83 -13.93
N LYS A 92 -15.20 2.87 -15.17
CA LYS A 92 -15.65 1.97 -16.23
C LYS A 92 -15.41 0.49 -15.89
N LYS A 93 -14.32 0.17 -15.18
CA LYS A 93 -13.96 -1.20 -14.78
C LYS A 93 -14.63 -1.62 -13.47
N ASN A 94 -15.00 -0.67 -12.63
CA ASN A 94 -15.67 -0.89 -11.35
C ASN A 94 -16.77 0.17 -11.17
N PRO A 95 -18.00 -0.11 -11.62
CA PRO A 95 -19.15 0.83 -11.56
C PRO A 95 -19.56 1.24 -10.15
N ASP A 96 -19.14 0.50 -9.11
CA ASP A 96 -19.38 0.87 -7.71
C ASP A 96 -18.71 2.21 -7.33
N LEU A 97 -17.67 2.62 -8.04
CA LEU A 97 -17.00 3.90 -7.81
C LEU A 97 -17.89 5.06 -8.26
N ARG A 98 -18.32 5.91 -7.32
CA ARG A 98 -19.33 6.95 -7.60
C ARG A 98 -18.73 8.31 -7.92
N LYS A 99 -18.07 8.95 -6.94
CA LYS A 99 -17.62 10.35 -7.03
C LYS A 99 -16.19 10.50 -6.51
N VAL A 100 -15.28 11.04 -7.34
CA VAL A 100 -13.86 11.20 -7.01
C VAL A 100 -13.60 12.15 -5.83
N THR A 101 -14.52 13.08 -5.56
CA THR A 101 -14.43 14.04 -4.43
C THR A 101 -14.99 13.49 -3.12
N ASP A 102 -15.64 12.33 -3.13
CA ASP A 102 -16.08 11.65 -1.92
C ASP A 102 -14.92 10.86 -1.33
N PRO A 103 -14.57 11.05 -0.04
CA PRO A 103 -13.43 10.38 0.59
C PRO A 103 -13.45 8.86 0.46
N ARG A 104 -14.60 8.24 0.67
CA ARG A 104 -14.79 6.79 0.55
C ARG A 104 -14.44 6.28 -0.84
N TRP A 105 -14.99 6.94 -1.87
CA TRP A 105 -14.80 6.51 -3.25
C TRP A 105 -13.44 6.89 -3.81
N ASN A 106 -12.86 7.96 -3.31
CA ASN A 106 -11.49 8.36 -3.63
C ASN A 106 -10.47 7.33 -3.10
N ILE A 107 -10.60 6.94 -1.82
CA ILE A 107 -9.76 5.89 -1.22
C ILE A 107 -9.99 4.54 -1.94
N ALA A 108 -11.25 4.16 -2.16
CA ALA A 108 -11.58 2.93 -2.88
C ALA A 108 -10.94 2.87 -4.26
N ALA A 109 -11.00 3.96 -5.02
CA ALA A 109 -10.43 4.02 -6.37
C ALA A 109 -8.90 4.02 -6.36
N GLY A 110 -8.27 4.71 -5.39
CA GLY A 110 -6.81 4.67 -5.21
C GLY A 110 -6.32 3.25 -4.97
N ILE A 111 -6.89 2.56 -3.97
CA ILE A 111 -6.50 1.19 -3.63
C ILE A 111 -6.83 0.21 -4.77
N TYR A 112 -7.94 0.42 -5.49
CA TYR A 112 -8.26 -0.37 -6.68
C TYR A 112 -7.22 -0.18 -7.79
N TYR A 113 -6.74 1.05 -8.01
CA TYR A 113 -5.67 1.35 -8.93
C TYR A 113 -4.34 0.70 -8.51
N ASP A 114 -4.00 0.77 -7.23
CA ASP A 114 -2.85 0.06 -6.67
C ASP A 114 -2.93 -1.44 -6.91
N SER A 115 -4.10 -2.06 -6.71
CA SER A 115 -4.27 -3.50 -6.96
C SER A 115 -4.05 -3.86 -8.44
N TYR A 116 -4.47 -2.99 -9.34
CA TYR A 116 -4.21 -3.14 -10.77
C TYR A 116 -2.71 -3.06 -11.08
N LEU A 117 -2.02 -2.06 -10.53
CA LEU A 117 -0.57 -1.89 -10.71
C LEU A 117 0.21 -3.04 -10.07
N PHE A 118 -0.16 -3.45 -8.87
CA PHE A 118 0.46 -4.58 -8.17
C PHE A 118 0.37 -5.89 -8.96
N LYS A 119 -0.76 -6.14 -9.61
CA LYS A 119 -0.95 -7.29 -10.51
C LYS A 119 -0.10 -7.21 -11.78
N LYS A 120 0.20 -6.01 -12.26
CA LYS A 120 1.12 -5.82 -13.40
C LYS A 120 2.56 -6.21 -13.08
N TRP A 121 2.97 -6.08 -11.81
CA TRP A 121 4.30 -6.41 -11.31
C TRP A 121 4.37 -7.82 -10.70
N LYS A 122 3.72 -8.80 -11.33
CA LYS A 122 3.60 -10.19 -10.84
C LYS A 122 4.83 -11.08 -11.06
N GLU A 123 5.89 -10.57 -11.69
CA GLU A 123 7.14 -11.31 -11.83
C GLU A 123 7.68 -11.73 -10.45
N ASP A 124 8.45 -12.82 -10.41
CA ASP A 124 9.12 -13.28 -9.19
C ASP A 124 10.04 -12.18 -8.64
N ARG A 125 9.63 -11.60 -7.53
CA ARG A 125 10.32 -10.56 -6.78
C ARG A 125 9.87 -10.53 -5.32
N VAL A 126 10.72 -10.01 -4.45
CA VAL A 126 10.38 -9.79 -3.03
C VAL A 126 9.14 -8.89 -2.95
N ILE A 127 8.23 -9.22 -2.05
CA ILE A 127 6.94 -8.51 -1.93
C ILE A 127 7.11 -7.01 -1.69
N LEU A 128 8.10 -6.61 -0.89
CA LEU A 128 8.40 -5.21 -0.64
C LEU A 128 8.81 -4.48 -1.93
N ASP A 129 9.61 -5.10 -2.78
CA ASP A 129 9.95 -4.52 -4.08
C ASP A 129 8.71 -4.41 -4.96
N ARG A 130 7.82 -5.40 -4.93
CA ARG A 130 6.56 -5.32 -5.67
C ARG A 130 5.68 -4.16 -5.21
N VAL A 131 5.64 -3.87 -3.90
CA VAL A 131 4.98 -2.68 -3.35
C VAL A 131 5.66 -1.40 -3.85
N ARG A 132 6.99 -1.32 -3.85
CA ARG A 132 7.73 -0.16 -4.36
C ARG A 132 7.49 0.08 -5.85
N PHE A 133 7.47 -0.98 -6.65
CA PHE A 133 7.11 -0.90 -8.08
C PHE A 133 5.67 -0.43 -8.29
N MET A 134 4.73 -0.86 -7.46
CA MET A 134 3.35 -0.39 -7.44
C MET A 134 3.29 1.11 -7.12
N LEU A 135 3.89 1.55 -6.00
CA LEU A 135 3.91 2.94 -5.58
C LEU A 135 4.64 3.85 -6.58
N GLY A 136 5.78 3.40 -7.11
CA GLY A 136 6.49 4.12 -8.17
C GLY A 136 5.65 4.27 -9.44
N SER A 137 4.90 3.23 -9.81
CA SER A 137 3.99 3.28 -10.96
C SER A 137 2.77 4.16 -10.72
N TYR A 138 2.30 4.25 -9.49
CA TYR A 138 1.22 5.17 -9.11
C TYR A 138 1.64 6.62 -9.31
N ASN A 139 2.81 6.99 -8.82
CA ASN A 139 3.34 8.35 -8.86
C ASN A 139 3.87 8.73 -10.27
N ALA A 140 4.76 7.91 -10.86
CA ALA A 140 5.45 8.24 -12.12
C ALA A 140 4.73 7.73 -13.37
N GLY A 141 3.73 6.86 -13.20
CA GLY A 141 3.08 6.12 -14.28
C GLY A 141 3.77 4.79 -14.59
N PHE A 142 2.95 3.77 -14.86
CA PHE A 142 3.41 2.39 -15.14
C PHE A 142 4.46 2.31 -16.26
N SER A 143 4.24 3.04 -17.37
CA SER A 143 5.17 3.04 -18.51
C SER A 143 6.55 3.60 -18.18
N THR A 144 6.62 4.57 -17.25
CA THR A 144 7.89 5.14 -16.79
C THR A 144 8.71 4.09 -16.03
N ILE A 145 8.10 3.40 -15.07
CA ILE A 145 8.76 2.36 -14.27
C ILE A 145 9.11 1.13 -15.14
N LEU A 146 8.25 0.77 -16.09
CA LEU A 146 8.55 -0.30 -17.06
C LEU A 146 9.77 0.06 -17.91
N ARG A 147 9.88 1.30 -18.36
CA ARG A 147 11.06 1.79 -19.09
C ARG A 147 12.32 1.78 -18.21
N ALA A 148 12.20 2.18 -16.94
CA ALA A 148 13.28 2.09 -15.97
C ALA A 148 13.74 0.63 -15.80
N GLN A 149 12.84 -0.31 -15.64
CA GLN A 149 13.16 -1.74 -15.57
C GLN A 149 13.92 -2.23 -16.82
N LYS A 150 13.48 -1.84 -18.02
CA LYS A 150 14.17 -2.20 -19.26
C LYS A 150 15.60 -1.64 -19.31
N ILE A 151 15.78 -0.37 -18.95
CA ILE A 151 17.10 0.28 -18.90
C ILE A 151 17.99 -0.40 -17.85
N SER A 152 17.45 -0.74 -16.67
CA SER A 152 18.16 -1.47 -15.63
C SER A 152 18.73 -2.78 -16.16
N ARG A 153 17.90 -3.61 -16.80
CA ARG A 153 18.35 -4.88 -17.41
C ARG A 153 19.42 -4.68 -18.48
N ASN A 154 19.28 -3.67 -19.34
CA ASN A 154 20.25 -3.35 -20.38
C ASN A 154 21.61 -2.86 -19.80
N ASN A 155 21.64 -2.41 -18.54
CA ASN A 155 22.88 -2.01 -17.84
C ASN A 155 23.39 -3.12 -16.88
N GLY A 156 22.97 -4.37 -17.04
CA GLY A 156 23.46 -5.52 -16.28
C GLY A 156 22.86 -5.70 -14.89
N PHE A 157 21.84 -4.93 -14.53
CA PHE A 157 21.10 -5.11 -13.26
C PHE A 157 19.93 -6.10 -13.41
N SER A 158 19.44 -6.63 -12.32
CA SER A 158 18.31 -7.60 -12.35
C SER A 158 17.00 -6.98 -12.88
N GLY A 159 16.79 -5.70 -12.59
CA GLY A 159 15.55 -5.00 -12.89
C GLY A 159 14.32 -5.54 -12.15
N LYS A 160 14.49 -6.52 -11.25
CA LYS A 160 13.41 -7.09 -10.43
C LYS A 160 13.33 -6.45 -9.05
N ASP A 161 14.41 -5.93 -8.54
CA ASP A 161 14.51 -5.24 -7.24
C ASP A 161 14.46 -3.72 -7.43
N TRP A 162 14.02 -3.01 -6.39
CA TRP A 162 13.86 -1.56 -6.44
C TRP A 162 15.20 -0.81 -6.40
N ASP A 163 16.24 -1.41 -5.79
CA ASP A 163 17.56 -0.80 -5.74
C ASP A 163 18.21 -0.71 -7.13
N SER A 164 18.00 -1.73 -7.97
CA SER A 164 18.34 -1.68 -9.39
C SER A 164 17.64 -0.53 -10.13
N ILE A 165 16.39 -0.23 -9.79
CA ILE A 165 15.64 0.88 -10.39
C ILE A 165 16.17 2.23 -9.90
N LYS A 166 16.46 2.35 -8.59
CA LYS A 166 17.06 3.58 -8.03
C LYS A 166 18.40 3.93 -8.67
N SER A 167 19.27 2.94 -8.88
CA SER A 167 20.60 3.17 -9.42
C SER A 167 20.61 3.70 -10.86
N ILE A 168 19.57 3.36 -11.65
CA ILE A 168 19.45 3.85 -13.03
C ILE A 168 18.48 5.03 -13.18
N ALA A 169 17.78 5.42 -12.12
CA ALA A 169 16.74 6.44 -12.18
C ALA A 169 17.17 7.73 -12.91
N PRO A 170 18.36 8.30 -12.67
CA PRO A 170 18.83 9.51 -13.38
C PRO A 170 19.01 9.33 -14.89
N LYS A 171 19.15 8.08 -15.38
CA LYS A 171 19.31 7.75 -16.80
C LYS A 171 17.98 7.61 -17.55
N VAL A 172 16.86 7.62 -16.83
CA VAL A 172 15.52 7.42 -17.43
C VAL A 172 14.94 8.75 -17.89
N SER A 173 14.94 8.97 -19.19
CA SER A 173 14.40 10.21 -19.77
C SER A 173 12.94 10.47 -19.37
N ARG A 174 12.62 11.76 -19.18
CA ARG A 174 11.25 12.22 -18.84
C ARG A 174 10.69 11.59 -17.54
N TRP A 175 11.54 11.19 -16.62
CA TRP A 175 11.16 10.77 -15.29
C TRP A 175 11.64 11.78 -14.25
N ARG A 176 10.75 12.23 -13.39
CA ARG A 176 11.06 13.07 -12.21
C ARG A 176 11.45 12.13 -11.07
N ASP A 177 12.59 11.46 -11.23
CA ASP A 177 13.07 10.40 -10.37
C ASP A 177 13.13 10.80 -8.89
N LYS A 178 13.71 11.97 -8.58
CA LYS A 178 13.80 12.49 -7.20
C LYS A 178 12.43 12.63 -6.53
N GLU A 179 11.39 13.05 -7.28
CA GLU A 179 10.03 13.15 -6.77
C GLU A 179 9.48 11.76 -6.43
N THR A 180 9.61 10.80 -7.35
CA THR A 180 9.10 9.44 -7.15
C THR A 180 9.85 8.70 -6.04
N LEU A 181 11.18 8.81 -6.00
CA LEU A 181 12.00 8.19 -4.95
C LEU A 181 11.69 8.81 -3.58
N GLY A 182 11.54 10.13 -3.50
CA GLY A 182 11.14 10.83 -2.27
C GLY A 182 9.73 10.44 -1.81
N TYR A 183 8.79 10.26 -2.74
CA TYR A 183 7.44 9.78 -2.46
C TYR A 183 7.44 8.40 -1.80
N ILE A 184 8.16 7.43 -2.36
CA ILE A 184 8.25 6.09 -1.80
C ILE A 184 8.94 6.12 -0.44
N ASN A 185 10.06 6.84 -0.30
CA ASN A 185 10.76 6.99 0.98
C ASN A 185 9.84 7.59 2.06
N LYS A 186 9.04 8.60 1.72
CA LYS A 186 8.08 9.19 2.65
C LYS A 186 7.05 8.16 3.14
N ILE A 187 6.54 7.32 2.24
CA ILE A 187 5.58 6.26 2.59
C ILE A 187 6.26 5.23 3.51
N GLU A 188 7.49 4.80 3.19
CA GLU A 188 8.24 3.84 4.01
C GLU A 188 8.56 4.40 5.41
N VAL A 189 8.90 5.67 5.52
CA VAL A 189 9.08 6.34 6.82
C VAL A 189 7.78 6.36 7.63
N LEU A 190 6.64 6.64 6.98
CA LEU A 190 5.32 6.60 7.61
C LEU A 190 4.90 5.19 8.04
N MET A 191 5.39 4.16 7.36
CA MET A 191 5.20 2.77 7.78
C MET A 191 6.09 2.40 8.97
N GLY A 192 7.12 3.19 9.24
CA GLY A 192 8.10 2.93 10.31
C GLY A 192 8.89 1.65 10.07
N ASP A 193 9.49 1.11 11.13
CA ASP A 193 10.26 -0.14 11.06
C ASP A 193 9.40 -1.38 10.80
N SER A 194 8.08 -1.27 10.85
CA SER A 194 7.15 -2.36 10.52
C SER A 194 7.35 -2.90 9.11
N ALA A 195 7.64 -2.02 8.15
CA ALA A 195 7.95 -2.44 6.78
C ALA A 195 9.27 -3.21 6.69
N LYS A 196 10.21 -2.96 7.62
CA LYS A 196 11.50 -3.67 7.70
C LYS A 196 11.40 -4.98 8.46
N GLN A 197 10.51 -5.07 9.46
CA GLN A 197 10.32 -6.26 10.29
C GLN A 197 9.46 -7.33 9.60
N ASN A 198 8.51 -6.94 8.76
CA ASN A 198 7.69 -7.87 7.97
C ASN A 198 8.45 -8.41 6.74
N LYS A 199 9.66 -8.94 6.93
CA LYS A 199 10.39 -9.66 5.87
C LYS A 199 9.75 -11.02 5.53
N ASP A 200 8.91 -11.55 6.40
CA ASP A 200 8.25 -12.85 6.20
C ASP A 200 6.81 -12.67 5.67
N TRP A 201 6.72 -12.49 4.36
CA TRP A 201 5.47 -12.50 3.62
C TRP A 201 5.16 -13.88 3.05
N SER A 202 5.57 -14.95 3.75
CA SER A 202 5.44 -16.36 3.29
C SER A 202 3.99 -16.78 2.99
N TRP A 203 3.01 -16.11 3.60
CA TRP A 203 1.57 -16.32 3.41
C TRP A 203 1.01 -15.80 2.08
N TRP A 204 1.85 -15.15 1.23
CA TRP A 204 1.42 -14.59 -0.05
C TRP A 204 1.80 -15.47 -1.26
N LYS A 205 2.16 -16.73 -1.06
CA LYS A 205 2.41 -17.68 -2.15
C LYS A 205 1.12 -18.15 -2.82
#